data_fe7467a95be3eada91f8ce651a951c03
#
_entry.id   fe7467a95be3eada91f8ce651a951c03
#
_cell.length_a   1.000
_cell.length_b   1.000
_cell.length_c   1.000
_cell.angle_alpha   90.00
_cell.angle_beta   90.00
_cell.angle_gamma   90.00
#
_symmetry.space_group_name_H-M   'P 1'
#
loop_
_entity.id
_entity.type
_entity.pdbx_description
1 polymer ?
#
loop_
_entity_poly.entity_id
_entity_poly.type
_entity_poly.pdbx_seq_one_letter_code
_entity_poly.pdbx_strand_id
1 'polypeptide(L)'
;MFSGPANRRTFLGSAAVAAAAMSLPNRAAAGATNSAPRHIVLFGDSILDNSAYVAGGPDVVTQLRQRLPAGSRATLAAVDGSVAAAVRLQLKDSPDDVTHLVVSAGGNDALHCANLLEESAGSVAEALGRLAVVREQFREDYGALLDDVAARGLPAAVCTIYDARLPNMIERRLASVGLTIFNECITREASARGLALIDLRLICRTDQDLATPIEPSVAGGAKIADAIAAFASDYDRSRGRSEVFAGSGFSL
;
A
#
# COMPACT_ATOMS: atom_id res chain seq x y z
N MET A 1 14.38 40.05 64.25
CA MET A 1 14.03 41.48 64.52
C MET A 1 13.29 41.98 63.29
N PHE A 2 12.02 42.38 63.62
CA PHE A 2 11.12 43.31 62.92
C PHE A 2 10.80 43.02 61.45
N SER A 3 9.65 42.48 61.17
CA SER A 3 8.29 43.09 61.26
C SER A 3 8.02 44.15 60.21
N GLY A 4 7.01 43.92 59.43
CA GLY A 4 6.03 44.90 59.10
C GLY A 4 5.38 44.72 57.72
N PRO A 5 4.06 44.84 57.75
CA PRO A 5 3.22 44.36 56.64
C PRO A 5 2.60 45.48 55.81
N ALA A 6 1.86 45.07 54.79
CA ALA A 6 0.66 45.69 54.21
C ALA A 6 0.87 46.90 53.29
N ASN A 7 0.24 46.95 52.17
CA ASN A 7 -1.17 47.44 52.08
C ASN A 7 -1.75 47.23 50.67
N ARG A 8 -2.93 46.66 50.67
CA ARG A 8 -3.87 46.65 49.53
C ARG A 8 -4.36 48.10 49.29
N ARG A 9 -4.37 48.53 48.07
CA ARG A 9 -5.30 49.57 47.62
C ARG A 9 -5.81 49.22 46.21
N THR A 10 -7.06 48.86 46.25
CA THR A 10 -8.06 48.82 45.19
C THR A 10 -7.92 49.97 44.19
N PHE A 11 -7.90 49.67 42.93
CA PHE A 11 -8.29 50.61 41.89
C PHE A 11 -9.33 49.95 41.00
N LEU A 12 -10.55 50.38 41.22
CA LEU A 12 -11.69 50.12 40.32
C LEU A 12 -11.51 51.03 39.10
N GLY A 13 -11.23 50.39 37.96
CA GLY A 13 -11.26 51.06 36.67
C GLY A 13 -12.20 50.27 35.76
N SER A 14 -13.40 50.82 35.54
CA SER A 14 -14.38 50.30 34.58
C SER A 14 -13.79 50.33 33.17
N ALA A 15 -13.52 49.19 32.60
CA ALA A 15 -13.23 49.06 31.17
C ALA A 15 -14.43 48.36 30.50
N ALA A 16 -15.12 49.12 29.66
CA ALA A 16 -16.19 48.63 28.81
C ALA A 16 -15.64 47.54 27.87
N VAL A 17 -16.15 46.32 28.00
CA VAL A 17 -15.86 45.23 27.07
C VAL A 17 -16.70 45.45 25.81
N ALA A 18 -16.07 45.98 24.79
CA ALA A 18 -16.62 45.94 23.43
C ALA A 18 -16.51 44.49 22.92
N ALA A 19 -17.61 43.76 22.87
CA ALA A 19 -17.70 42.47 22.25
C ALA A 19 -17.56 42.66 20.72
N ALA A 20 -16.33 42.53 20.20
CA ALA A 20 -16.09 42.32 18.78
C ALA A 20 -16.52 40.90 18.42
N ALA A 21 -17.69 40.76 17.83
CA ALA A 21 -18.09 39.51 17.18
C ALA A 21 -17.16 39.29 16.01
N MET A 22 -16.07 38.53 16.24
CA MET A 22 -15.29 37.93 15.14
C MET A 22 -16.18 36.88 14.51
N SER A 23 -16.82 37.22 13.39
CA SER A 23 -17.38 36.28 12.46
C SER A 23 -16.22 35.39 11.93
N LEU A 24 -16.12 34.17 12.49
CA LEU A 24 -15.29 33.13 11.91
C LEU A 24 -15.73 32.97 10.45
N PRO A 25 -14.81 33.01 9.49
CA PRO A 25 -15.18 32.68 8.12
C PRO A 25 -15.72 31.25 8.17
N ASN A 26 -16.99 31.11 7.83
CA ASN A 26 -17.63 29.84 7.54
C ASN A 26 -16.72 29.13 6.52
N ARG A 27 -16.00 28.12 6.97
CA ARG A 27 -15.19 27.26 6.11
C ARG A 27 -16.20 26.46 5.27
N ALA A 28 -16.80 27.19 4.32
CA ALA A 28 -17.68 26.63 3.34
C ALA A 28 -16.99 25.39 2.76
N ALA A 29 -17.78 24.35 2.67
CA ALA A 29 -17.49 23.06 2.07
C ALA A 29 -16.35 23.14 1.06
N ALA A 30 -15.26 22.42 1.34
CA ALA A 30 -14.24 22.17 0.32
C ALA A 30 -14.98 21.67 -0.92
N GLY A 31 -15.04 22.52 -1.91
CA GLY A 31 -15.70 22.21 -3.18
C GLY A 31 -15.19 20.88 -3.66
N ALA A 32 -16.09 20.04 -4.15
CA ALA A 32 -15.74 18.84 -4.88
C ALA A 32 -14.69 19.27 -5.93
N THR A 33 -13.43 18.92 -5.68
CA THR A 33 -12.38 19.10 -6.68
C THR A 33 -12.83 18.25 -7.86
N ASN A 34 -13.21 18.92 -8.93
CA ASN A 34 -13.60 18.29 -10.19
C ASN A 34 -12.31 17.73 -10.81
N SER A 35 -11.72 16.72 -10.15
CA SER A 35 -10.54 16.03 -10.65
C SER A 35 -10.95 15.30 -11.91
N ALA A 36 -10.13 15.40 -12.95
CA ALA A 36 -10.36 14.69 -14.20
C ALA A 36 -10.64 13.19 -13.94
N PRO A 37 -11.54 12.57 -14.72
CA PRO A 37 -11.80 11.13 -14.59
C PRO A 37 -10.52 10.32 -14.64
N ARG A 38 -10.40 9.31 -13.77
CA ARG A 38 -9.22 8.43 -13.68
C ARG A 38 -9.54 7.05 -14.25
N HIS A 39 -8.60 6.50 -14.97
CA HIS A 39 -8.62 5.08 -15.34
C HIS A 39 -7.46 4.38 -14.63
N ILE A 40 -7.77 3.57 -13.64
CA ILE A 40 -6.81 2.81 -12.84
C ILE A 40 -6.76 1.40 -13.39
N VAL A 41 -5.56 0.90 -13.73
CA VAL A 41 -5.39 -0.49 -14.16
C VAL A 41 -4.59 -1.24 -13.10
N LEU A 42 -5.12 -2.39 -12.70
CA LEU A 42 -4.55 -3.29 -11.70
C LEU A 42 -3.83 -4.42 -12.42
N PHE A 43 -2.52 -4.49 -12.28
CA PHE A 43 -1.64 -5.53 -12.80
C PHE A 43 -1.12 -6.38 -11.67
N GLY A 44 -0.92 -7.67 -11.91
CA GLY A 44 -0.30 -8.51 -10.88
C GLY A 44 -0.90 -9.89 -10.77
N ASP A 45 -1.07 -10.32 -9.54
CA ASP A 45 -1.41 -11.66 -9.11
C ASP A 45 -2.78 -11.73 -8.40
N SER A 46 -3.02 -12.83 -7.66
CA SER A 46 -4.24 -13.09 -6.89
C SER A 46 -4.55 -12.06 -5.80
N ILE A 47 -3.59 -11.25 -5.37
CA ILE A 47 -3.88 -10.16 -4.43
C ILE A 47 -4.89 -9.17 -5.01
N LEU A 48 -4.83 -8.92 -6.31
CA LEU A 48 -5.73 -8.03 -7.04
C LEU A 48 -6.81 -8.81 -7.81
N ASP A 49 -6.49 -10.03 -8.30
CA ASP A 49 -7.43 -10.96 -8.96
C ASP A 49 -7.94 -12.01 -7.95
N ASN A 50 -8.67 -11.56 -6.93
CA ASN A 50 -9.10 -12.41 -5.83
C ASN A 50 -10.56 -12.88 -5.89
N SER A 51 -11.22 -12.77 -7.03
CA SER A 51 -12.64 -13.12 -7.16
C SER A 51 -12.96 -14.58 -6.78
N ALA A 52 -12.04 -15.51 -7.05
CA ALA A 52 -12.19 -16.93 -6.72
C ALA A 52 -12.18 -17.20 -5.20
N TYR A 53 -11.64 -16.29 -4.38
CA TYR A 53 -11.41 -16.49 -2.95
C TYR A 53 -12.44 -15.80 -2.04
N VAL A 54 -13.31 -14.96 -2.58
CA VAL A 54 -14.26 -14.14 -1.79
C VAL A 54 -15.68 -14.75 -1.70
N ALA A 55 -15.85 -16.01 -2.09
CA ALA A 55 -17.11 -16.77 -1.96
C ALA A 55 -18.36 -16.00 -2.47
N GLY A 56 -18.22 -15.31 -3.61
CA GLY A 56 -19.30 -14.51 -4.23
C GLY A 56 -19.47 -13.11 -3.65
N GLY A 57 -18.68 -12.74 -2.66
CA GLY A 57 -18.55 -11.35 -2.22
C GLY A 57 -17.78 -10.48 -3.22
N PRO A 58 -17.72 -9.15 -3.02
CA PRO A 58 -17.01 -8.26 -3.91
C PRO A 58 -15.49 -8.45 -3.81
N ASP A 59 -14.83 -8.63 -4.94
CA ASP A 59 -13.39 -8.66 -5.09
C ASP A 59 -12.76 -7.25 -4.98
N VAL A 60 -11.43 -7.17 -4.99
CA VAL A 60 -10.69 -5.91 -4.87
C VAL A 60 -11.11 -4.91 -5.95
N VAL A 61 -11.18 -5.33 -7.21
CA VAL A 61 -11.50 -4.39 -8.31
C VAL A 61 -12.94 -3.90 -8.23
N THR A 62 -13.88 -4.75 -7.84
CA THR A 62 -15.30 -4.36 -7.64
C THR A 62 -15.41 -3.34 -6.50
N GLN A 63 -14.72 -3.59 -5.39
CA GLN A 63 -14.68 -2.68 -4.25
C GLN A 63 -14.00 -1.36 -4.59
N LEU A 64 -12.93 -1.37 -5.40
CA LEU A 64 -12.28 -0.17 -5.89
C LEU A 64 -13.24 0.67 -6.74
N ARG A 65 -13.98 0.05 -7.68
CA ARG A 65 -14.95 0.75 -8.53
C ARG A 65 -16.01 1.50 -7.72
N GLN A 66 -16.42 0.97 -6.56
CA GLN A 66 -17.38 1.62 -5.66
C GLN A 66 -16.82 2.85 -4.94
N ARG A 67 -15.50 2.98 -4.85
CA ARG A 67 -14.78 4.07 -4.16
C ARG A 67 -14.36 5.21 -5.08
N LEU A 68 -14.35 4.94 -6.37
CA LEU A 68 -13.90 5.94 -7.34
C LEU A 68 -14.97 7.01 -7.57
N PRO A 69 -14.55 8.28 -7.79
CA PRO A 69 -15.48 9.34 -8.14
C PRO A 69 -16.16 9.08 -9.49
N ALA A 70 -17.32 9.69 -9.69
CA ALA A 70 -18.09 9.55 -10.92
C ALA A 70 -17.25 9.84 -12.17
N GLY A 71 -17.40 9.00 -13.19
CA GLY A 71 -16.63 9.07 -14.44
C GLY A 71 -15.27 8.37 -14.39
N SER A 72 -14.77 8.00 -13.20
CA SER A 72 -13.55 7.21 -13.06
C SER A 72 -13.86 5.72 -13.16
N ARG A 73 -12.87 4.91 -13.54
CA ARG A 73 -13.02 3.46 -13.67
C ARG A 73 -11.77 2.70 -13.25
N ALA A 74 -11.95 1.41 -12.96
CA ALA A 74 -10.87 0.48 -12.72
C ALA A 74 -10.98 -0.74 -13.63
N THR A 75 -9.86 -1.17 -14.20
CA THR A 75 -9.72 -2.37 -15.01
C THR A 75 -8.80 -3.36 -14.30
N LEU A 76 -9.21 -4.63 -14.25
CA LEU A 76 -8.40 -5.73 -13.78
C LEU A 76 -7.65 -6.33 -14.96
N ALA A 77 -6.33 -6.26 -14.93
CA ALA A 77 -5.42 -6.93 -15.84
C ALA A 77 -4.57 -7.98 -15.10
N ALA A 78 -4.62 -7.97 -13.76
CA ALA A 78 -3.97 -8.97 -12.93
C ALA A 78 -4.54 -10.36 -13.21
N VAL A 79 -3.70 -11.39 -13.10
CA VAL A 79 -4.05 -12.80 -13.29
C VAL A 79 -3.50 -13.60 -12.12
N ASP A 80 -4.37 -14.34 -11.45
CA ASP A 80 -4.02 -15.24 -10.35
C ASP A 80 -2.80 -16.12 -10.72
N GLY A 81 -1.88 -16.33 -9.77
CA GLY A 81 -0.67 -17.12 -9.95
C GLY A 81 0.49 -16.43 -10.68
N SER A 82 0.34 -15.18 -11.13
CA SER A 82 1.39 -14.49 -11.87
C SER A 82 2.62 -14.18 -11.02
N VAL A 83 3.80 -14.45 -11.57
CA VAL A 83 5.11 -13.99 -11.07
C VAL A 83 5.50 -12.66 -11.72
N ALA A 84 6.51 -11.98 -11.19
CA ALA A 84 6.96 -10.68 -11.69
C ALA A 84 7.23 -10.66 -13.21
N ALA A 85 7.84 -11.70 -13.74
CA ALA A 85 8.10 -11.83 -15.18
C ALA A 85 6.81 -11.92 -16.03
N ALA A 86 5.75 -12.56 -15.50
CA ALA A 86 4.46 -12.67 -16.18
C ALA A 86 3.69 -11.33 -16.14
N VAL A 87 3.79 -10.58 -15.06
CA VAL A 87 3.16 -9.24 -14.93
C VAL A 87 3.69 -8.27 -15.99
N ARG A 88 4.94 -8.39 -16.41
CA ARG A 88 5.48 -7.61 -17.54
C ARG A 88 4.72 -7.82 -18.85
N LEU A 89 4.16 -9.01 -19.06
CA LEU A 89 3.34 -9.29 -20.24
C LEU A 89 1.97 -8.62 -20.14
N GLN A 90 1.38 -8.58 -18.93
CA GLN A 90 0.10 -7.87 -18.70
C GLN A 90 0.20 -6.39 -19.05
N LEU A 91 1.35 -5.75 -18.78
CA LEU A 91 1.58 -4.35 -19.11
C LEU A 91 1.48 -4.04 -20.60
N LYS A 92 1.78 -5.01 -21.49
CA LYS A 92 1.73 -4.81 -22.95
C LYS A 92 0.31 -4.56 -23.46
N ASP A 93 -0.68 -5.15 -22.79
CA ASP A 93 -2.09 -5.05 -23.14
C ASP A 93 -2.81 -3.93 -22.37
N SER A 94 -2.03 -2.99 -21.82
CA SER A 94 -2.56 -1.84 -21.08
C SER A 94 -3.40 -0.94 -21.99
N PRO A 95 -4.62 -0.52 -21.57
CA PRO A 95 -5.43 0.43 -22.33
C PRO A 95 -4.71 1.76 -22.60
N ASP A 96 -4.96 2.38 -23.75
CA ASP A 96 -4.32 3.64 -24.15
C ASP A 96 -4.70 4.83 -23.22
N ASP A 97 -5.87 4.76 -22.60
CA ASP A 97 -6.41 5.84 -21.76
C ASP A 97 -6.18 5.61 -20.25
N VAL A 98 -5.29 4.70 -19.89
CA VAL A 98 -4.86 4.49 -18.52
C VAL A 98 -4.22 5.76 -17.95
N THR A 99 -4.57 6.08 -16.70
CA THR A 99 -4.02 7.26 -15.99
C THR A 99 -3.20 6.88 -14.76
N HIS A 100 -3.46 5.70 -14.18
CA HIS A 100 -2.79 5.21 -12.97
C HIS A 100 -2.53 3.70 -13.09
N LEU A 101 -1.36 3.27 -12.63
CA LEU A 101 -0.96 1.87 -12.61
C LEU A 101 -0.85 1.41 -11.15
N VAL A 102 -1.36 0.23 -10.85
CA VAL A 102 -1.14 -0.46 -9.57
C VAL A 102 -0.62 -1.84 -9.86
N VAL A 103 0.48 -2.22 -9.21
CA VAL A 103 1.15 -3.50 -9.44
C VAL A 103 1.29 -4.26 -8.13
N SER A 104 0.82 -5.52 -8.11
CA SER A 104 1.09 -6.49 -7.06
C SER A 104 1.84 -7.67 -7.65
N ALA A 105 3.08 -7.92 -7.22
CA ALA A 105 3.89 -9.03 -7.68
C ALA A 105 4.95 -9.39 -6.63
N GLY A 106 5.38 -10.64 -6.66
CA GLY A 106 6.43 -11.16 -5.79
C GLY A 106 5.95 -12.23 -4.80
N GLY A 107 4.65 -12.33 -4.53
CA GLY A 107 4.08 -13.38 -3.69
C GLY A 107 4.30 -14.75 -4.28
N ASN A 108 3.99 -14.94 -5.57
CA ASN A 108 4.21 -16.21 -6.27
C ASN A 108 5.70 -16.50 -6.52
N ASP A 109 6.52 -15.46 -6.73
CA ASP A 109 7.99 -15.63 -6.81
C ASP A 109 8.52 -16.19 -5.48
N ALA A 110 8.04 -15.71 -4.34
CA ALA A 110 8.39 -16.24 -3.01
C ALA A 110 7.89 -17.67 -2.81
N LEU A 111 6.67 -18.01 -3.25
CA LEU A 111 6.11 -19.35 -3.16
C LEU A 111 6.91 -20.35 -4.00
N HIS A 112 7.41 -19.97 -5.16
CA HIS A 112 8.26 -20.83 -6.01
C HIS A 112 9.60 -21.15 -5.36
N CYS A 113 10.07 -20.33 -4.40
CA CYS A 113 11.30 -20.55 -3.65
C CYS A 113 11.06 -21.20 -2.28
N ALA A 114 9.82 -21.54 -1.92
CA ALA A 114 9.49 -22.00 -0.56
C ALA A 114 10.16 -23.34 -0.19
N ASN A 115 10.40 -24.22 -1.18
CA ASN A 115 11.11 -25.48 -0.98
C ASN A 115 12.54 -25.30 -0.44
N LEU A 116 13.17 -24.16 -0.66
CA LEU A 116 14.48 -23.84 -0.11
C LEU A 116 14.51 -23.89 1.43
N LEU A 117 13.36 -23.64 2.09
CA LEU A 117 13.23 -23.68 3.53
C LEU A 117 13.30 -25.11 4.12
N GLU A 118 13.12 -26.13 3.26
CA GLU A 118 13.20 -27.56 3.63
C GLU A 118 14.58 -28.14 3.38
N GLU A 119 15.47 -27.40 2.70
CA GLU A 119 16.82 -27.87 2.39
C GLU A 119 17.73 -27.79 3.63
N SER A 120 18.56 -28.83 3.80
CA SER A 120 19.60 -28.82 4.85
C SER A 120 20.74 -27.87 4.46
N ALA A 121 21.27 -27.15 5.44
CA ALA A 121 22.46 -26.34 5.29
C ALA A 121 23.50 -26.69 6.36
N GLY A 122 24.76 -26.79 5.98
CA GLY A 122 25.87 -27.12 6.88
C GLY A 122 26.25 -25.95 7.80
N SER A 123 25.79 -24.73 7.49
CA SER A 123 26.00 -23.55 8.32
C SER A 123 24.94 -22.48 8.03
N VAL A 124 24.79 -21.53 8.95
CA VAL A 124 23.96 -20.32 8.74
C VAL A 124 24.47 -19.51 7.54
N ALA A 125 25.80 -19.42 7.36
CA ALA A 125 26.38 -18.71 6.22
C ALA A 125 26.00 -19.34 4.88
N GLU A 126 25.96 -20.67 4.80
CA GLU A 126 25.50 -21.40 3.61
C GLU A 126 24.02 -21.12 3.32
N ALA A 127 23.16 -21.22 4.34
CA ALA A 127 21.73 -20.90 4.19
C ALA A 127 21.51 -19.46 3.70
N LEU A 128 22.21 -18.49 4.28
CA LEU A 128 22.16 -17.08 3.87
C LEU A 128 22.70 -16.88 2.46
N GLY A 129 23.74 -17.63 2.05
CA GLY A 129 24.27 -17.60 0.67
C GLY A 129 23.23 -18.05 -0.36
N ARG A 130 22.45 -19.09 -0.08
CA ARG A 130 21.36 -19.54 -0.94
C ARG A 130 20.24 -18.50 -1.04
N LEU A 131 19.85 -17.89 0.09
CA LEU A 131 18.87 -16.81 0.12
C LEU A 131 19.35 -15.56 -0.64
N ALA A 132 20.66 -15.27 -0.62
CA ALA A 132 21.23 -14.17 -1.39
C ALA A 132 21.06 -14.38 -2.91
N VAL A 133 21.23 -15.61 -3.42
CA VAL A 133 20.99 -15.94 -4.83
C VAL A 133 19.53 -15.70 -5.21
N VAL A 134 18.57 -16.16 -4.39
CA VAL A 134 17.14 -15.91 -4.61
C VAL A 134 16.84 -14.40 -4.63
N ARG A 135 17.42 -13.65 -3.67
CA ARG A 135 17.26 -12.20 -3.61
C ARG A 135 17.78 -11.50 -4.87
N GLU A 136 18.95 -11.90 -5.35
CA GLU A 136 19.57 -11.29 -6.54
C GLU A 136 18.72 -11.54 -7.79
N GLN A 137 18.26 -12.78 -7.99
CA GLN A 137 17.39 -13.14 -9.10
C GLN A 137 16.07 -12.37 -9.05
N PHE A 138 15.38 -12.38 -7.90
CA PHE A 138 14.13 -11.64 -7.75
C PHE A 138 14.32 -10.14 -7.98
N ARG A 139 15.41 -9.56 -7.46
CA ARG A 139 15.71 -8.14 -7.66
C ARG A 139 15.90 -7.80 -9.14
N GLU A 140 16.53 -8.66 -9.92
CA GLU A 140 16.72 -8.48 -11.35
C GLU A 140 15.38 -8.51 -12.09
N ASP A 141 14.57 -9.55 -11.87
CA ASP A 141 13.27 -9.74 -12.52
C ASP A 141 12.29 -8.63 -12.14
N TYR A 142 12.24 -8.30 -10.85
CA TYR A 142 11.36 -7.24 -10.32
C TYR A 142 11.81 -5.84 -10.77
N GLY A 143 13.11 -5.60 -10.82
CA GLY A 143 13.69 -4.37 -11.35
C GLY A 143 13.30 -4.15 -12.81
N ALA A 144 13.38 -5.19 -13.64
CA ALA A 144 12.96 -5.15 -15.04
C ALA A 144 11.45 -4.88 -15.19
N LEU A 145 10.60 -5.45 -14.31
CA LEU A 145 9.17 -5.11 -14.25
C LEU A 145 8.96 -3.63 -13.95
N LEU A 146 9.65 -3.09 -12.94
CA LEU A 146 9.47 -1.69 -12.56
C LEU A 146 10.06 -0.69 -13.55
N ASP A 147 11.05 -1.10 -14.34
CA ASP A 147 11.54 -0.29 -15.48
C ASP A 147 10.43 -0.14 -16.53
N ASP A 148 9.72 -1.22 -16.85
CA ASP A 148 8.59 -1.19 -17.79
C ASP A 148 7.42 -0.34 -17.24
N VAL A 149 7.15 -0.40 -15.93
CA VAL A 149 6.15 0.45 -15.26
C VAL A 149 6.55 1.92 -15.32
N ALA A 150 7.79 2.24 -14.96
CA ALA A 150 8.29 3.61 -14.93
C ALA A 150 8.35 4.25 -16.33
N ALA A 151 8.65 3.45 -17.36
CA ALA A 151 8.69 3.88 -18.76
C ALA A 151 7.32 4.37 -19.26
N ARG A 152 6.20 3.96 -18.63
CA ARG A 152 4.87 4.48 -18.95
C ARG A 152 4.68 5.96 -18.63
N GLY A 153 5.51 6.51 -17.77
CA GLY A 153 5.45 7.93 -17.40
C GLY A 153 4.21 8.34 -16.59
N LEU A 154 3.44 7.38 -16.09
CA LEU A 154 2.19 7.59 -15.36
C LEU A 154 2.39 7.50 -13.83
N PRO A 155 1.49 8.07 -13.02
CA PRO A 155 1.38 7.72 -11.61
C PRO A 155 1.27 6.22 -11.42
N ALA A 156 2.18 5.63 -10.64
CA ALA A 156 2.21 4.20 -10.41
C ALA A 156 2.50 3.88 -8.95
N ALA A 157 1.84 2.86 -8.42
CA ALA A 157 2.06 2.30 -7.10
C ALA A 157 2.37 0.82 -7.19
N VAL A 158 3.24 0.34 -6.30
CA VAL A 158 3.52 -1.08 -6.14
C VAL A 158 3.12 -1.55 -4.74
N CYS A 159 2.64 -2.77 -4.63
CA CYS A 159 2.24 -3.39 -3.38
C CYS A 159 3.41 -4.15 -2.75
N THR A 160 3.55 -4.08 -1.42
CA THR A 160 4.35 -5.04 -0.67
C THR A 160 3.57 -6.35 -0.50
N ILE A 161 4.26 -7.40 -0.07
CA ILE A 161 3.64 -8.69 0.28
C ILE A 161 3.36 -8.70 1.77
N TYR A 162 2.12 -8.97 2.19
CA TYR A 162 1.75 -9.12 3.60
C TYR A 162 2.19 -10.48 4.16
N ASP A 163 2.16 -10.63 5.49
CA ASP A 163 2.50 -11.88 6.16
C ASP A 163 1.42 -12.95 5.91
N ALA A 164 1.86 -14.12 5.43
CA ALA A 164 1.00 -15.27 5.29
C ALA A 164 0.47 -15.76 6.64
N ARG A 165 -0.78 -16.22 6.69
CA ARG A 165 -1.45 -16.74 7.88
C ARG A 165 -1.47 -18.27 7.88
N LEU A 166 -0.29 -18.88 7.69
CA LEU A 166 -0.14 -20.33 7.72
C LEU A 166 -0.57 -20.91 9.07
N PRO A 167 -1.28 -22.06 9.09
CA PRO A 167 -1.72 -22.67 10.34
C PRO A 167 -0.57 -23.10 11.25
N ASN A 168 0.53 -23.60 10.67
CA ASN A 168 1.72 -23.97 11.40
C ASN A 168 2.50 -22.72 11.81
N MET A 169 2.71 -22.53 13.12
CA MET A 169 3.41 -21.36 13.67
C MET A 169 4.88 -21.27 13.27
N ILE A 170 5.55 -22.43 13.08
CA ILE A 170 6.97 -22.45 12.66
C ILE A 170 7.05 -22.00 11.20
N GLU A 171 6.23 -22.57 10.33
CA GLU A 171 6.16 -22.19 8.92
C GLU A 171 5.78 -20.72 8.75
N ARG A 172 4.80 -20.23 9.53
CA ARG A 172 4.41 -18.81 9.53
C ARG A 172 5.61 -17.90 9.86
N ARG A 173 6.41 -18.24 10.87
CA ARG A 173 7.60 -17.46 11.24
C ARG A 173 8.68 -17.51 10.15
N LEU A 174 8.91 -18.66 9.56
CA LEU A 174 9.87 -18.80 8.47
C LEU A 174 9.43 -18.03 7.24
N ALA A 175 8.16 -18.14 6.86
CA ALA A 175 7.58 -17.38 5.75
C ALA A 175 7.70 -15.87 5.97
N SER A 176 7.38 -15.37 7.17
CA SER A 176 7.50 -13.95 7.51
C SER A 176 8.95 -13.45 7.35
N VAL A 177 9.95 -14.24 7.82
CA VAL A 177 11.37 -13.91 7.63
C VAL A 177 11.76 -13.96 6.16
N GLY A 178 11.35 -15.01 5.41
CA GLY A 178 11.62 -15.13 3.97
C GLY A 178 11.04 -13.97 3.17
N LEU A 179 9.80 -13.57 3.45
CA LEU A 179 9.13 -12.44 2.78
C LEU A 179 9.83 -11.10 3.01
N THR A 180 10.62 -10.93 4.07
CA THR A 180 11.41 -9.70 4.26
C THR A 180 12.41 -9.47 3.13
N ILE A 181 12.93 -10.54 2.53
CA ILE A 181 13.90 -10.49 1.42
C ILE A 181 13.22 -9.90 0.18
N PHE A 182 12.02 -10.41 -0.15
CA PHE A 182 11.23 -9.92 -1.29
C PHE A 182 10.75 -8.50 -1.06
N ASN A 183 10.22 -8.21 0.13
CA ASN A 183 9.75 -6.87 0.48
C ASN A 183 10.87 -5.82 0.50
N GLU A 184 12.09 -6.19 0.86
CA GLU A 184 13.25 -5.32 0.76
C GLU A 184 13.53 -4.95 -0.71
N CYS A 185 13.51 -5.92 -1.62
CA CYS A 185 13.68 -5.68 -3.05
C CYS A 185 12.56 -4.77 -3.58
N ILE A 186 11.29 -5.10 -3.28
CA ILE A 186 10.12 -4.32 -3.70
C ILE A 186 10.27 -2.84 -3.27
N THR A 187 10.53 -2.61 -1.99
CA THR A 187 10.61 -1.25 -1.45
C THR A 187 11.80 -0.47 -1.98
N ARG A 188 12.94 -1.11 -2.15
CA ARG A 188 14.16 -0.51 -2.70
C ARG A 188 13.99 -0.12 -4.17
N GLU A 189 13.50 -1.06 -4.98
CA GLU A 189 13.34 -0.84 -6.43
C GLU A 189 12.23 0.18 -6.73
N ALA A 190 11.15 0.19 -5.93
CA ALA A 190 10.12 1.22 -6.01
C ALA A 190 10.67 2.61 -5.68
N SER A 191 11.41 2.72 -4.56
CA SER A 191 12.01 3.98 -4.12
C SER A 191 13.03 4.53 -5.11
N ALA A 192 13.85 3.65 -5.70
CA ALA A 192 14.85 4.05 -6.70
C ALA A 192 14.23 4.69 -7.95
N ARG A 193 12.95 4.37 -8.25
CA ARG A 193 12.20 4.88 -9.42
C ARG A 193 11.17 5.95 -9.04
N GLY A 194 11.11 6.35 -7.77
CA GLY A 194 10.12 7.34 -7.30
C GLY A 194 8.68 6.87 -7.40
N LEU A 195 8.43 5.55 -7.40
CA LEU A 195 7.09 4.97 -7.43
C LEU A 195 6.46 5.01 -6.03
N ALA A 196 5.13 5.14 -5.97
CA ALA A 196 4.40 5.02 -4.71
C ALA A 196 4.43 3.57 -4.19
N LEU A 197 4.29 3.40 -2.88
CA LEU A 197 4.20 2.11 -2.22
C LEU A 197 2.85 1.96 -1.51
N ILE A 198 2.12 0.89 -1.80
CA ILE A 198 0.97 0.45 -1.02
C ILE A 198 1.47 -0.63 -0.06
N ASP A 199 1.62 -0.31 1.21
CA ASP A 199 2.22 -1.24 2.16
C ASP A 199 1.18 -2.19 2.76
N LEU A 200 0.99 -3.33 2.08
CA LEU A 200 0.01 -4.35 2.46
C LEU A 200 0.32 -4.99 3.83
N ARG A 201 1.57 -4.96 4.30
CA ARG A 201 1.95 -5.44 5.65
C ARG A 201 1.27 -4.63 6.75
N LEU A 202 1.00 -3.35 6.46
CA LEU A 202 0.32 -2.42 7.36
C LEU A 202 -1.20 -2.41 7.16
N ILE A 203 -1.69 -2.86 6.01
CA ILE A 203 -3.10 -2.89 5.62
C ILE A 203 -3.75 -4.21 6.05
N CYS A 204 -3.16 -5.36 5.67
CA CYS A 204 -3.69 -6.70 5.93
C CYS A 204 -3.03 -7.30 7.18
N ARG A 205 -3.46 -6.85 8.38
CA ARG A 205 -2.79 -7.15 9.65
C ARG A 205 -3.43 -8.25 10.48
N THR A 206 -4.66 -8.62 10.18
CA THR A 206 -5.44 -9.58 10.98
C THR A 206 -5.82 -10.81 10.17
N ASP A 207 -6.14 -11.90 10.85
CA ASP A 207 -6.59 -13.14 10.19
C ASP A 207 -7.89 -12.93 9.41
N GLN A 208 -8.73 -11.96 9.80
CA GLN A 208 -9.96 -11.61 9.10
C GLN A 208 -9.72 -10.96 7.74
N ASP A 209 -8.54 -10.42 7.51
CA ASP A 209 -8.16 -9.78 6.25
C ASP A 209 -7.88 -10.80 5.15
N LEU A 210 -7.71 -12.08 5.51
CA LEU A 210 -7.41 -13.16 4.58
C LEU A 210 -8.54 -14.18 4.52
N ALA A 211 -8.85 -14.65 3.32
CA ALA A 211 -9.83 -15.71 3.04
C ALA A 211 -9.19 -17.10 3.12
N THR A 212 -7.92 -17.20 2.70
CA THR A 212 -7.03 -18.35 2.81
C THR A 212 -5.75 -17.92 3.54
N PRO A 213 -4.79 -18.78 3.79
CA PRO A 213 -3.52 -18.36 4.38
C PRO A 213 -2.77 -17.25 3.63
N ILE A 214 -3.05 -17.06 2.35
CA ILE A 214 -2.30 -16.15 1.47
C ILE A 214 -3.18 -15.25 0.59
N GLU A 215 -4.52 -15.39 0.61
CA GLU A 215 -5.40 -14.63 -0.29
C GLU A 215 -6.27 -13.63 0.48
N PRO A 216 -6.51 -12.42 -0.05
CA PRO A 216 -7.32 -11.43 0.65
C PRO A 216 -8.79 -11.85 0.73
N SER A 217 -9.39 -11.66 1.89
CA SER A 217 -10.84 -11.77 2.09
C SER A 217 -11.57 -10.54 1.52
N VAL A 218 -12.92 -10.55 1.59
CA VAL A 218 -13.73 -9.35 1.32
C VAL A 218 -13.27 -8.16 2.19
N ALA A 219 -12.96 -8.40 3.46
CA ALA A 219 -12.53 -7.35 4.39
C ALA A 219 -11.12 -6.83 4.05
N GLY A 220 -10.18 -7.73 3.75
CA GLY A 220 -8.85 -7.36 3.30
C GLY A 220 -8.88 -6.62 1.97
N GLY A 221 -9.66 -7.14 1.02
CA GLY A 221 -9.89 -6.50 -0.28
C GLY A 221 -10.46 -5.09 -0.17
N ALA A 222 -11.36 -4.85 0.81
CA ALA A 222 -11.88 -3.51 1.09
C ALA A 222 -10.76 -2.53 1.48
N LYS A 223 -9.88 -2.95 2.37
CA LYS A 223 -8.75 -2.13 2.84
C LYS A 223 -7.73 -1.87 1.71
N ILE A 224 -7.46 -2.87 0.87
CA ILE A 224 -6.62 -2.73 -0.31
C ILE A 224 -7.23 -1.71 -1.28
N ALA A 225 -8.53 -1.83 -1.57
CA ALA A 225 -9.26 -0.91 -2.43
C ALA A 225 -9.25 0.54 -1.88
N ASP A 226 -9.38 0.72 -0.55
CA ASP A 226 -9.26 2.04 0.10
C ASP A 226 -7.87 2.66 -0.12
N ALA A 227 -6.80 1.88 0.04
CA ALA A 227 -5.43 2.35 -0.17
C ALA A 227 -5.16 2.70 -1.64
N ILE A 228 -5.67 1.90 -2.59
CA ILE A 228 -5.57 2.20 -4.03
C ILE A 228 -6.33 3.49 -4.37
N ALA A 229 -7.54 3.68 -3.83
CA ALA A 229 -8.33 4.89 -4.04
C ALA A 229 -7.61 6.14 -3.47
N ALA A 230 -7.00 6.01 -2.28
CA ALA A 230 -6.19 7.07 -1.68
C ALA A 230 -4.95 7.40 -2.54
N PHE A 231 -4.22 6.38 -3.00
CA PHE A 231 -3.12 6.57 -3.94
C PHE A 231 -3.58 7.33 -5.19
N ALA A 232 -4.66 6.89 -5.83
CA ALA A 232 -5.14 7.52 -7.05
C ALA A 232 -5.62 8.96 -6.81
N SER A 233 -6.07 9.32 -5.59
CA SER A 233 -6.51 10.67 -5.22
C SER A 233 -5.35 11.61 -4.90
N ASP A 234 -4.40 11.14 -4.12
CA ASP A 234 -3.48 11.99 -3.36
C ASP A 234 -2.04 11.99 -3.88
N TYR A 235 -1.66 10.93 -4.63
CA TYR A 235 -0.31 10.84 -5.16
C TYR A 235 -0.03 11.80 -6.29
N ASP A 236 1.01 12.58 -6.14
CA ASP A 236 1.49 13.53 -7.13
C ASP A 236 2.94 13.18 -7.54
N ARG A 237 3.08 12.56 -8.70
CA ARG A 237 4.38 12.17 -9.27
C ARG A 237 5.33 13.36 -9.45
N SER A 238 4.81 14.58 -9.64
CA SER A 238 5.65 15.77 -9.83
C SER A 238 6.50 16.11 -8.61
N ARG A 239 6.15 15.60 -7.43
CA ARG A 239 6.92 15.76 -6.19
C ARG A 239 8.26 15.02 -6.21
N GLY A 240 8.49 14.11 -7.16
CA GLY A 240 9.76 13.40 -7.36
C GLY A 240 10.21 12.55 -6.18
N ARG A 241 9.27 12.03 -5.39
CA ARG A 241 9.53 11.17 -4.21
C ARG A 241 8.55 10.01 -4.15
N SER A 242 8.97 8.91 -3.53
CA SER A 242 8.07 7.83 -3.17
C SER A 242 7.20 8.25 -1.98
N GLU A 243 5.93 7.86 -2.01
CA GLU A 243 4.97 8.04 -0.92
C GLU A 243 4.41 6.68 -0.53
N VAL A 244 4.16 6.47 0.79
CA VAL A 244 3.64 5.20 1.31
C VAL A 244 2.17 5.34 1.66
N PHE A 245 1.33 4.48 1.11
CA PHE A 245 -0.10 4.36 1.41
C PHE A 245 -0.31 3.11 2.27
N ALA A 246 -0.70 3.33 3.52
CA ALA A 246 -0.78 2.29 4.54
C ALA A 246 -2.20 2.12 5.14
N GLY A 247 -3.23 2.66 4.50
CA GLY A 247 -4.60 2.65 5.01
C GLY A 247 -4.87 3.71 6.09
N SER A 248 -6.14 4.07 6.26
CA SER A 248 -6.58 4.99 7.31
C SER A 248 -6.73 4.24 8.64
N GLY A 249 -6.00 4.65 9.67
CA GLY A 249 -6.23 4.13 11.03
C GLY A 249 -5.00 3.64 11.80
N PHE A 250 -3.86 4.30 11.69
CA PHE A 250 -2.82 4.13 12.71
C PHE A 250 -3.22 4.90 13.98
N SER A 251 -3.95 4.23 14.90
CA SER A 251 -3.81 4.54 16.33
C SER A 251 -2.62 3.72 16.83
N LEU A 252 -1.55 4.39 17.17
CA LEU A 252 -0.40 3.85 17.92
C LEU A 252 -0.85 3.55 19.35
#